data_b43c655f0afd4e0b00a1230440e4307e
#
_entry.id   b43c655f0afd4e0b00a1230440e4307e
#
_cell.length_a   1.000
_cell.length_b   1.000
_cell.length_c   1.000
_cell.angle_alpha   90.00
_cell.angle_beta   90.00
_cell.angle_gamma   90.00
#
_symmetry.space_group_name_H-M   'P 1'
#
loop_
_entity.id
_entity.type
_entity.pdbx_description
1 polymer ?
#
loop_
_entity_poly.entity_id
_entity_poly.type
_entity_poly.pdbx_seq_one_letter_code
_entity_poly.pdbx_strand_id
1 'polypeptide(L)'
;MSRTEKKSTQPPAHTPMMQQYMRIKADYPHMLLFYRMGDFYELFHDDARRAAELLDITLTARGASAGEPIPMAGVPYHAVEGYLARLIRLGESVAICEQIGDPATSKGPVERKVMRIVTPGTVTDEALLEERRDNLISAVTHHGDVFGPVSYTHLRAHETVL
;
A
#
# COMPACT_ATOMS: atom_id res chain seq x y z
N MET A 1 10.52 28.83 48.46
CA MET A 1 11.33 27.98 47.56
C MET A 1 10.38 27.21 46.68
N SER A 2 10.15 27.77 45.49
CA SER A 2 9.20 27.20 44.54
C SER A 2 9.92 26.24 43.60
N ARG A 3 9.55 24.98 43.65
CA ARG A 3 10.14 23.90 42.85
C ARG A 3 9.44 23.87 41.50
N THR A 4 10.04 24.49 40.50
CA THR A 4 9.56 24.45 39.13
C THR A 4 9.78 23.04 38.58
N GLU A 5 8.71 22.28 38.44
CA GLU A 5 8.72 21.01 37.73
C GLU A 5 9.01 21.26 36.25
N LYS A 6 10.17 20.83 35.79
CA LYS A 6 10.50 20.72 34.36
C LYS A 6 9.61 19.66 33.75
N LYS A 7 8.54 20.11 33.06
CA LYS A 7 7.75 19.28 32.17
C LYS A 7 8.68 18.76 31.06
N SER A 8 9.02 17.47 31.11
CA SER A 8 9.80 16.81 30.07
C SER A 8 8.99 16.83 28.78
N THR A 9 9.39 17.67 27.82
CA THR A 9 8.88 17.68 26.46
C THR A 9 9.47 16.49 25.70
N GLN A 10 8.95 15.29 25.94
CA GLN A 10 9.10 14.20 24.96
C GLN A 10 8.26 14.58 23.75
N PRO A 11 8.79 14.43 22.51
CA PRO A 11 7.98 14.64 21.32
C PRO A 11 6.74 13.74 21.40
N PRO A 12 5.58 14.23 20.96
CA PRO A 12 4.35 13.47 21.02
C PRO A 12 4.53 12.15 20.26
N ALA A 13 4.33 11.05 20.96
CA ALA A 13 4.50 9.72 20.40
C ALA A 13 3.43 9.42 19.35
N HIS A 14 3.80 8.68 18.31
CA HIS A 14 2.83 8.15 17.35
C HIS A 14 1.78 7.28 18.03
N THR A 15 0.54 7.34 17.56
CA THR A 15 -0.51 6.43 18.03
C THR A 15 -0.14 4.97 17.77
N PRO A 16 -0.63 4.01 18.57
CA PRO A 16 -0.32 2.58 18.37
C PRO A 16 -0.64 2.08 16.95
N MET A 17 -1.72 2.58 16.35
CA MET A 17 -2.08 2.28 14.96
C MET A 17 -1.05 2.83 13.98
N MET A 18 -0.60 4.07 14.17
CA MET A 18 0.40 4.68 13.28
C MET A 18 1.79 4.03 13.44
N GLN A 19 2.13 3.58 14.65
CA GLN A 19 3.34 2.78 14.87
C GLN A 19 3.28 1.45 14.12
N GLN A 20 2.12 0.78 14.12
CA GLN A 20 1.92 -0.45 13.35
C GLN A 20 2.03 -0.18 11.84
N TYR A 21 1.39 0.89 11.34
CA TYR A 21 1.47 1.30 9.94
C TYR A 21 2.93 1.55 9.52
N MET A 22 3.68 2.36 10.26
CA MET A 22 5.06 2.69 9.94
C MET A 22 5.98 1.47 9.93
N ARG A 23 5.75 0.51 10.85
CA ARG A 23 6.51 -0.75 10.88
C ARG A 23 6.27 -1.56 9.61
N ILE A 24 5.02 -1.73 9.22
CA ILE A 24 4.67 -2.45 7.99
C ILE A 24 5.22 -1.70 6.77
N LYS A 25 5.07 -0.38 6.72
CA LYS A 25 5.56 0.45 5.61
C LYS A 25 7.09 0.35 5.43
N ALA A 26 7.84 0.18 6.49
CA ALA A 26 9.30 0.03 6.45
C ALA A 26 9.73 -1.22 5.66
N ASP A 27 8.91 -2.29 5.67
CA ASP A 27 9.17 -3.50 4.88
C ASP A 27 8.83 -3.33 3.39
N TYR A 28 8.01 -2.32 3.05
CA TYR A 28 7.54 -2.04 1.69
C TYR A 28 7.75 -0.56 1.29
N PRO A 29 8.97 -0.02 1.36
CA PRO A 29 9.23 1.42 1.23
C PRO A 29 8.85 1.99 -0.14
N HIS A 30 8.95 1.18 -1.21
CA HIS A 30 8.72 1.58 -2.59
C HIS A 30 7.33 1.24 -3.13
N MET A 31 6.44 0.69 -2.29
CA MET A 31 5.08 0.32 -2.68
C MET A 31 4.07 1.21 -1.99
N LEU A 32 2.95 1.49 -2.64
CA LEU A 32 1.80 2.11 -1.98
C LEU A 32 1.19 1.11 -1.00
N LEU A 33 1.11 1.47 0.28
CA LEU A 33 0.55 0.60 1.30
C LEU A 33 -0.94 0.87 1.47
N PHE A 34 -1.78 -0.03 1.00
CA PHE A 34 -3.22 -0.04 1.19
C PHE A 34 -3.54 -0.70 2.53
N TYR A 35 -3.87 0.11 3.51
CA TYR A 35 -4.01 -0.31 4.90
C TYR A 35 -5.49 -0.45 5.27
N ARG A 36 -5.97 -1.66 5.49
CA ARG A 36 -7.39 -1.94 5.78
C ARG A 36 -7.85 -1.29 7.07
N MET A 37 -8.91 -0.47 6.97
CA MET A 37 -9.59 0.16 8.11
C MET A 37 -11.10 0.13 7.88
N GLY A 38 -11.76 -0.87 8.49
CA GLY A 38 -13.18 -1.09 8.27
C GLY A 38 -13.52 -1.35 6.80
N ASP A 39 -14.37 -0.52 6.21
CA ASP A 39 -14.80 -0.64 4.81
C ASP A 39 -13.92 0.11 3.81
N PHE A 40 -12.77 0.60 4.26
CA PHE A 40 -11.82 1.32 3.42
C PHE A 40 -10.42 0.70 3.45
N TYR A 41 -9.66 0.94 2.39
CA TYR A 41 -8.21 0.93 2.43
C TYR A 41 -7.75 2.37 2.53
N GLU A 42 -7.02 2.68 3.60
CA GLU A 42 -6.47 4.01 3.84
C GLU A 42 -4.97 4.03 3.55
N LEU A 43 -4.52 5.12 2.99
CA LEU A 43 -3.12 5.42 2.75
C LEU A 43 -2.76 6.65 3.59
N PHE A 44 -1.50 6.70 4.06
CA PHE A 44 -1.04 7.78 4.93
C PHE A 44 0.23 8.42 4.39
N HIS A 45 0.52 9.65 4.84
CA HIS A 45 1.74 10.40 4.53
C HIS A 45 1.97 10.54 3.01
N ASP A 46 3.13 10.14 2.52
CA ASP A 46 3.51 10.28 1.11
C ASP A 46 2.73 9.34 0.20
N ASP A 47 2.36 8.16 0.69
CA ASP A 47 1.49 7.24 -0.05
C ASP A 47 0.11 7.87 -0.30
N ALA A 48 -0.43 8.59 0.69
CA ALA A 48 -1.70 9.30 0.53
C ALA A 48 -1.62 10.41 -0.52
N ARG A 49 -0.55 11.21 -0.49
CA ARG A 49 -0.32 12.27 -1.48
C ARG A 49 -0.19 11.68 -2.89
N ARG A 50 0.64 10.65 -3.01
CA ARG A 50 0.88 9.96 -4.28
C ARG A 50 -0.39 9.34 -4.84
N ALA A 51 -1.14 8.61 -4.01
CA ALA A 51 -2.41 8.00 -4.43
C ALA A 51 -3.46 9.05 -4.80
N ALA A 52 -3.56 10.15 -4.05
CA ALA A 52 -4.50 11.23 -4.34
C ALA A 52 -4.23 11.84 -5.72
N GLU A 53 -2.97 12.08 -6.06
CA GLU A 53 -2.55 12.59 -7.36
C GLU A 53 -2.87 11.60 -8.50
N LEU A 54 -2.48 10.32 -8.34
CA LEU A 54 -2.60 9.32 -9.40
C LEU A 54 -4.03 8.85 -9.66
N LEU A 55 -4.84 8.79 -8.60
CA LEU A 55 -6.19 8.27 -8.66
C LEU A 55 -7.27 9.35 -8.74
N ASP A 56 -6.88 10.63 -8.60
CA ASP A 56 -7.80 11.76 -8.51
C ASP A 56 -8.83 11.57 -7.38
N ILE A 57 -8.31 11.18 -6.20
CA ILE A 57 -9.11 11.02 -4.98
C ILE A 57 -8.77 12.10 -3.97
N THR A 58 -9.71 12.37 -3.06
CA THR A 58 -9.55 13.44 -2.07
C THR A 58 -8.41 13.15 -1.09
N LEU A 59 -7.45 14.06 -1.02
CA LEU A 59 -6.46 14.09 0.06
C LEU A 59 -7.08 14.81 1.26
N THR A 60 -7.11 14.15 2.40
CA THR A 60 -7.58 14.69 3.67
C THR A 60 -6.46 14.69 4.70
N ALA A 61 -6.73 15.27 5.87
CA ALA A 61 -5.88 15.13 7.05
C ALA A 61 -6.76 14.75 8.23
N ARG A 62 -6.43 13.68 8.93
CA ARG A 62 -7.21 13.22 10.08
C ARG A 62 -6.30 12.92 11.26
N GLY A 63 -6.63 13.56 12.39
CA GLY A 63 -5.85 13.42 13.60
C GLY A 63 -4.48 14.03 13.49
N ALA A 64 -3.64 13.78 14.47
CA ALA A 64 -2.24 14.19 14.49
C ALA A 64 -1.37 13.01 14.94
N SER A 65 -0.19 12.91 14.37
CA SER A 65 0.84 11.99 14.81
C SER A 65 2.13 12.77 14.98
N ALA A 66 2.77 12.63 16.13
CA ALA A 66 3.92 13.45 16.52
C ALA A 66 3.67 14.97 16.45
N GLY A 67 2.40 15.41 16.69
CA GLY A 67 2.01 16.82 16.70
C GLY A 67 1.62 17.40 15.34
N GLU A 68 1.81 16.67 14.25
CA GLU A 68 1.48 17.11 12.89
C GLU A 68 0.24 16.41 12.34
N PRO A 69 -0.60 17.09 11.53
CA PRO A 69 -1.72 16.45 10.83
C PRO A 69 -1.23 15.32 9.93
N ILE A 70 -1.93 14.19 9.94
CA ILE A 70 -1.59 13.04 9.11
C ILE A 70 -2.30 13.17 7.77
N PRO A 71 -1.58 13.37 6.65
CA PRO A 71 -2.17 13.27 5.32
C PRO A 71 -2.75 11.88 5.10
N MET A 72 -3.97 11.80 4.60
CA MET A 72 -4.71 10.57 4.41
C MET A 72 -5.52 10.61 3.13
N ALA A 73 -5.57 9.50 2.43
CA ALA A 73 -6.48 9.24 1.33
C ALA A 73 -7.03 7.82 1.46
N GLY A 74 -8.23 7.57 0.99
CA GLY A 74 -8.84 6.26 1.14
C GLY A 74 -9.70 5.87 -0.04
N VAL A 75 -9.77 4.57 -0.30
CA VAL A 75 -10.64 3.98 -1.32
C VAL A 75 -11.56 2.96 -0.68
N PRO A 76 -12.82 2.86 -1.11
CA PRO A 76 -13.75 1.85 -0.59
C PRO A 76 -13.24 0.45 -0.88
N TYR A 77 -13.36 -0.45 0.10
CA TYR A 77 -12.93 -1.85 -0.03
C TYR A 77 -13.54 -2.54 -1.25
N HIS A 78 -14.85 -2.38 -1.46
CA HIS A 78 -15.57 -3.04 -2.56
C HIS A 78 -15.18 -2.52 -3.96
N ALA A 79 -14.51 -1.37 -4.05
CA ALA A 79 -14.09 -0.76 -5.29
C ALA A 79 -12.58 -0.88 -5.55
N VAL A 80 -11.83 -1.53 -4.66
CA VAL A 80 -10.36 -1.53 -4.66
C VAL A 80 -9.75 -2.05 -5.96
N GLU A 81 -10.33 -3.07 -6.59
CA GLU A 81 -9.78 -3.67 -7.81
C GLU A 81 -9.70 -2.67 -8.97
N GLY A 82 -10.70 -1.78 -9.11
CA GLY A 82 -10.66 -0.71 -10.11
C GLY A 82 -9.53 0.30 -9.87
N TYR A 83 -9.26 0.63 -8.62
CA TYR A 83 -8.15 1.50 -8.24
C TYR A 83 -6.80 0.83 -8.44
N LEU A 84 -6.69 -0.46 -8.09
CA LEU A 84 -5.48 -1.25 -8.33
C LEU A 84 -5.17 -1.32 -9.83
N ALA A 85 -6.16 -1.60 -10.68
CA ALA A 85 -5.97 -1.62 -12.13
C ALA A 85 -5.43 -0.30 -12.68
N ARG A 86 -5.89 0.84 -12.15
CA ARG A 86 -5.36 2.16 -12.53
C ARG A 86 -3.91 2.34 -12.09
N LEU A 87 -3.58 2.02 -10.84
CA LEU A 87 -2.22 2.14 -10.31
C LEU A 87 -1.22 1.26 -11.06
N ILE A 88 -1.60 0.02 -11.33
CA ILE A 88 -0.76 -0.93 -12.08
C ILE A 88 -0.47 -0.42 -13.51
N ARG A 89 -1.48 0.16 -14.19
CA ARG A 89 -1.28 0.79 -15.50
C ARG A 89 -0.33 1.99 -15.46
N LEU A 90 -0.30 2.69 -14.35
CA LEU A 90 0.62 3.81 -14.11
C LEU A 90 2.01 3.36 -13.65
N GLY A 91 2.25 2.04 -13.56
CA GLY A 91 3.54 1.48 -13.17
C GLY A 91 3.78 1.40 -11.66
N GLU A 92 2.76 1.64 -10.84
CA GLU A 92 2.87 1.59 -9.38
C GLU A 92 2.77 0.16 -8.86
N SER A 93 3.47 -0.10 -7.76
CA SER A 93 3.35 -1.35 -7.00
C SER A 93 2.58 -1.11 -5.71
N VAL A 94 1.73 -2.05 -5.34
CA VAL A 94 0.84 -1.92 -4.20
C VAL A 94 0.98 -3.11 -3.26
N ALA A 95 1.13 -2.83 -1.96
CA ALA A 95 1.04 -3.81 -0.88
C ALA A 95 -0.33 -3.68 -0.21
N ILE A 96 -1.11 -4.75 -0.19
CA ILE A 96 -2.45 -4.79 0.43
C ILE A 96 -2.34 -5.42 1.81
N CYS A 97 -2.68 -4.62 2.81
CA CYS A 97 -2.59 -4.97 4.21
C CYS A 97 -3.98 -5.19 4.79
N GLU A 98 -4.24 -6.43 5.23
CA GLU A 98 -5.52 -6.85 5.79
C GLU A 98 -5.49 -6.93 7.30
N GLN A 99 -6.67 -6.79 7.93
CA GLN A 99 -6.90 -7.07 9.33
C GLN A 99 -6.87 -8.57 9.58
N ILE A 100 -6.15 -9.00 10.61
CA ILE A 100 -6.09 -10.39 11.04
C ILE A 100 -6.78 -10.53 12.38
N GLY A 101 -7.72 -11.47 12.49
CA GLY A 101 -8.52 -11.68 13.69
C GLY A 101 -9.77 -10.82 13.76
N ASP A 102 -10.51 -11.01 14.86
CA ASP A 102 -11.76 -10.31 15.10
C ASP A 102 -11.51 -8.99 15.86
N PRO A 103 -11.93 -7.84 15.30
CA PRO A 103 -11.83 -6.55 15.98
C PRO A 103 -12.52 -6.50 17.35
N ALA A 104 -13.59 -7.30 17.52
CA ALA A 104 -14.37 -7.32 18.76
C ALA A 104 -13.63 -7.98 19.93
N THR A 105 -12.66 -8.83 19.66
CA THR A 105 -11.90 -9.57 20.69
C THR A 105 -10.51 -9.00 20.94
N SER A 106 -10.09 -8.02 20.15
CA SER A 106 -8.75 -7.42 20.24
C SER A 106 -8.64 -6.45 21.43
N LYS A 107 -7.68 -6.64 22.33
CA LYS A 107 -7.36 -5.72 23.43
C LYS A 107 -6.46 -4.53 23.02
N GLY A 108 -6.34 -4.24 21.73
CA GLY A 108 -5.49 -3.17 21.18
C GLY A 108 -5.81 -2.93 19.72
N PRO A 109 -4.92 -2.24 18.96
CA PRO A 109 -5.08 -2.16 17.52
C PRO A 109 -5.12 -3.55 16.93
N VAL A 110 -6.14 -3.82 16.10
CA VAL A 110 -6.26 -5.10 15.38
C VAL A 110 -4.96 -5.35 14.61
N GLU A 111 -4.44 -6.56 14.71
CA GLU A 111 -3.25 -6.96 13.96
C GLU A 111 -3.50 -6.84 12.45
N ARG A 112 -2.48 -6.41 11.73
CA ARG A 112 -2.53 -6.27 10.28
C ARG A 112 -1.28 -6.83 9.65
N LYS A 113 -1.47 -7.45 8.48
CA LYS A 113 -0.38 -8.05 7.72
C LYS A 113 -0.59 -7.82 6.23
N VAL A 114 0.49 -7.65 5.48
CA VAL A 114 0.43 -7.65 4.02
C VAL A 114 0.08 -9.05 3.54
N MET A 115 -1.05 -9.17 2.87
CA MET A 115 -1.59 -10.42 2.37
C MET A 115 -1.43 -10.57 0.85
N ARG A 116 -1.30 -9.45 0.14
CA ARG A 116 -1.19 -9.44 -1.32
C ARG A 116 -0.24 -8.32 -1.75
N ILE A 117 0.60 -8.62 -2.72
CA ILE A 117 1.43 -7.64 -3.42
C ILE A 117 1.02 -7.66 -4.88
N VAL A 118 0.76 -6.49 -5.44
CA VAL A 118 0.38 -6.32 -6.84
C VAL A 118 1.42 -5.40 -7.49
N THR A 119 2.06 -5.91 -8.54
CA THR A 119 3.06 -5.16 -9.31
C THR A 119 2.74 -5.24 -10.80
N PRO A 120 3.17 -4.28 -11.62
CA PRO A 120 2.87 -4.27 -13.05
C PRO A 120 3.33 -5.55 -13.79
N GLY A 121 4.41 -6.18 -13.32
CA GLY A 121 4.97 -7.37 -13.95
C GLY A 121 4.41 -8.70 -13.44
N THR A 122 3.66 -8.71 -12.32
CA THR A 122 3.18 -9.94 -11.66
C THR A 122 1.66 -9.99 -11.51
N VAL A 123 0.96 -9.23 -12.34
CA VAL A 123 -0.51 -9.24 -12.36
C VAL A 123 -1.01 -10.57 -12.91
N THR A 124 -1.68 -11.35 -12.06
CA THR A 124 -2.31 -12.62 -12.43
C THR A 124 -3.82 -12.57 -12.36
N ASP A 125 -4.36 -11.48 -11.83
CA ASP A 125 -5.79 -11.31 -11.65
C ASP A 125 -6.40 -10.79 -12.98
N GLU A 126 -7.38 -11.52 -13.50
CA GLU A 126 -8.03 -11.21 -14.77
C GLU A 126 -8.63 -9.80 -14.79
N ALA A 127 -9.15 -9.33 -13.65
CA ALA A 127 -9.71 -7.97 -13.51
C ALA A 127 -8.67 -6.86 -13.69
N LEU A 128 -7.37 -7.17 -13.52
CA LEU A 128 -6.26 -6.24 -13.62
C LEU A 128 -5.52 -6.35 -14.96
N LEU A 129 -5.81 -7.36 -15.75
CA LEU A 129 -5.22 -7.58 -17.08
C LEU A 129 -6.01 -6.81 -18.15
N GLU A 130 -5.30 -6.17 -19.06
CA GLU A 130 -5.92 -5.58 -20.25
C GLU A 130 -6.12 -6.67 -21.32
N GLU A 131 -7.31 -6.71 -21.90
CA GLU A 131 -7.57 -7.58 -23.05
C GLU A 131 -6.57 -7.31 -24.17
N ARG A 132 -6.04 -8.40 -24.77
CA ARG A 132 -5.14 -8.36 -25.92
C ARG A 132 -3.80 -7.67 -25.69
N ARG A 133 -3.41 -7.42 -24.44
CA ARG A 133 -2.10 -6.86 -24.10
C ARG A 133 -1.26 -7.86 -23.33
N ASP A 134 -0.03 -8.06 -23.80
CA ASP A 134 0.92 -8.93 -23.09
C ASP A 134 1.54 -8.18 -21.91
N ASN A 135 1.49 -8.78 -20.73
CA ASN A 135 2.28 -8.35 -19.59
C ASN A 135 3.63 -9.09 -19.63
N LEU A 136 4.70 -8.33 -19.74
CA LEU A 136 6.06 -8.88 -19.90
C LEU A 136 6.81 -8.80 -18.58
N ILE A 137 7.41 -9.92 -18.19
CA ILE A 137 8.40 -9.98 -17.11
C ILE A 137 9.75 -10.18 -17.77
N SER A 138 10.71 -9.30 -17.47
CA SER A 138 12.09 -9.45 -17.91
C SER A 138 12.99 -9.67 -16.71
N ALA A 139 13.86 -10.64 -16.79
CA ALA A 139 14.93 -10.87 -15.83
C ALA A 139 16.28 -10.69 -16.53
N VAL A 140 17.22 -10.11 -15.82
CA VAL A 140 18.60 -10.01 -16.29
C VAL A 140 19.46 -10.87 -15.39
N THR A 141 20.18 -11.82 -15.98
CA THR A 141 21.16 -12.63 -15.27
C THR A 141 22.58 -12.11 -15.56
N HIS A 142 23.43 -12.19 -14.55
CA HIS A 142 24.81 -11.78 -14.63
C HIS A 142 25.72 -12.93 -14.17
N HIS A 143 26.70 -13.27 -15.00
CA HIS A 143 27.71 -14.24 -14.65
C HIS A 143 29.09 -13.78 -15.18
N GLY A 144 29.98 -13.38 -14.27
CA GLY A 144 31.22 -12.73 -14.61
C GLY A 144 30.96 -11.39 -15.33
N ASP A 145 31.52 -11.21 -16.50
CA ASP A 145 31.34 -9.99 -17.32
C ASP A 145 30.24 -10.15 -18.40
N VAL A 146 29.43 -11.22 -18.30
CA VAL A 146 28.36 -11.53 -19.25
C VAL A 146 27.01 -11.26 -18.66
N PHE A 147 26.19 -10.47 -19.37
CA PHE A 147 24.80 -10.18 -19.07
C PHE A 147 23.90 -10.91 -20.06
N GLY A 148 22.93 -11.66 -19.56
CA GLY A 148 21.93 -12.35 -20.37
C GLY A 148 20.53 -11.87 -20.02
N PRO A 149 19.78 -11.25 -20.97
CA PRO A 149 18.36 -10.97 -20.74
C PRO A 149 17.55 -12.26 -20.91
N VAL A 150 16.66 -12.52 -19.96
CA VAL A 150 15.62 -13.53 -20.08
C VAL A 150 14.28 -12.78 -20.02
N SER A 151 13.55 -12.77 -21.13
CA SER A 151 12.19 -12.25 -21.14
C SER A 151 11.20 -13.43 -21.11
N TYR A 152 10.28 -13.38 -20.17
CA TYR A 152 9.21 -14.36 -20.07
C TYR A 152 7.88 -13.65 -20.32
N THR A 153 7.14 -14.13 -21.31
CA THR A 153 5.81 -13.64 -21.62
C THR A 153 4.81 -14.72 -21.24
N HIS A 154 3.84 -14.44 -20.38
CA HIS A 154 2.53 -15.09 -20.39
C HIS A 154 1.67 -14.72 -19.19
N LEU A 155 1.15 -13.51 -19.22
CA LEU A 155 -0.04 -13.17 -18.48
C LEU A 155 -0.98 -12.48 -19.47
N ARG A 156 -1.88 -13.25 -20.06
CA ARG A 156 -2.97 -12.72 -20.93
C ARG A 156 -4.29 -12.89 -20.20
N ALA A 157 -5.17 -11.93 -20.35
CA ALA A 157 -6.58 -12.14 -20.03
C ALA A 157 -7.14 -13.27 -20.94
N HIS A 158 -7.82 -14.23 -20.34
CA HIS A 158 -8.46 -15.31 -21.09
C HIS A 158 -9.59 -14.72 -21.96
N GLU A 159 -9.44 -14.83 -23.27
CA GLU A 159 -10.60 -14.68 -24.17
C GLU A 159 -11.48 -15.91 -23.97
N THR A 160 -12.65 -15.72 -23.38
CA THR A 160 -13.72 -16.73 -23.45
C THR A 160 -14.28 -16.69 -24.85
N VAL A 161 -13.84 -17.60 -25.68
CA VAL A 161 -14.49 -17.84 -27.00
C VAL A 161 -15.82 -18.51 -26.70
N LEU A 162 -16.91 -17.80 -26.89
CA LEU A 162 -18.27 -18.33 -26.95
C LEU A 162 -18.51 -19.00 -28.31
#